data_4f0c53006c7036fcd15d421cd96d47fd
#
_entry.id   4f0c53006c7036fcd15d421cd96d47fd
#
_cell.length_a   1.000
_cell.length_b   1.000
_cell.length_c   1.000
_cell.angle_alpha   90.00
_cell.angle_beta   90.00
_cell.angle_gamma   90.00
#
_symmetry.space_group_name_H-M   'P 1'
#
loop_
_entity.id
_entity.type
_entity.pdbx_description
1 polymer ?
#
loop_
_entity_poly.entity_id
_entity_poly.type
_entity_poly.pdbx_seq_one_letter_code
_entity_poly.pdbx_strand_id
1 'polypeptide(L)'
;MTKADFIDAVAARSGLSKKYAGAALDAVLDSVKDALKNGDEVTFTGFGKFSVQARKARTGVNPRNPTEKVTIPASKVPKFSAGSQLKAAVKQ
;
A
#
# COMPACT_ATOMS: atom_id res chain seq x y z
N MET A 1 -15.23 2.12 6.50
CA MET A 1 -14.65 1.04 7.33
C MET A 1 -13.32 1.49 7.87
N THR A 2 -13.17 1.45 9.19
CA THR A 2 -11.91 1.77 9.85
C THR A 2 -11.07 0.52 10.02
N LYS A 3 -9.83 0.69 10.50
CA LYS A 3 -8.96 -0.45 10.84
C LYS A 3 -9.61 -1.34 11.90
N ALA A 4 -10.27 -0.74 12.90
CA ALA A 4 -10.97 -1.49 13.94
C ALA A 4 -12.11 -2.32 13.36
N ASP A 5 -12.89 -1.75 12.45
CA ASP A 5 -13.96 -2.48 11.75
C ASP A 5 -13.41 -3.64 10.94
N PHE A 6 -12.26 -3.43 10.31
CA PHE A 6 -11.61 -4.46 9.52
C PHE A 6 -11.10 -5.60 10.40
N ILE A 7 -10.55 -5.28 11.59
CA ILE A 7 -10.10 -6.29 12.55
C ILE A 7 -11.28 -7.16 12.99
N ASP A 8 -12.44 -6.55 13.23
CA ASP A 8 -13.65 -7.28 13.59
C ASP A 8 -14.04 -8.29 12.49
N ALA A 9 -13.97 -7.85 11.23
CA ALA A 9 -14.27 -8.72 10.09
C ALA A 9 -13.27 -9.87 9.98
N VAL A 10 -11.99 -9.60 10.19
CA VAL A 10 -10.95 -10.62 10.14
C VAL A 10 -11.14 -11.63 11.28
N ALA A 11 -11.46 -11.17 12.49
CA ALA A 11 -11.72 -12.02 13.63
C ALA A 11 -12.89 -12.97 13.36
N ALA A 12 -13.97 -12.43 12.82
CA ALA A 12 -15.16 -13.22 12.49
C ALA A 12 -14.87 -14.29 11.43
N ARG A 13 -14.06 -13.94 10.45
CA ARG A 13 -13.77 -14.84 9.32
C ARG A 13 -12.72 -15.90 9.67
N SER A 14 -11.75 -15.56 10.51
CA SER A 14 -10.64 -16.44 10.87
C SER A 14 -10.90 -17.32 12.08
N GLY A 15 -11.89 -16.97 12.90
CA GLY A 15 -12.11 -17.64 14.18
C GLY A 15 -11.18 -17.19 15.28
N LEU A 16 -10.30 -16.22 15.00
CA LEU A 16 -9.40 -15.67 16.01
C LEU A 16 -10.12 -14.64 16.87
N SER A 17 -9.61 -14.41 18.08
CA SER A 17 -10.07 -13.29 18.89
C SER A 17 -9.67 -11.97 18.24
N LYS A 18 -10.34 -10.88 18.62
CA LYS A 18 -9.99 -9.54 18.09
C LYS A 18 -8.54 -9.18 18.43
N LYS A 19 -8.06 -9.59 19.58
CA LYS A 19 -6.66 -9.37 19.98
C LYS A 19 -5.68 -10.03 19.01
N TYR A 20 -5.89 -11.31 18.72
CA TYR A 20 -5.02 -12.03 17.79
C TYR A 20 -5.21 -11.59 16.35
N ALA A 21 -6.44 -11.30 15.94
CA ALA A 21 -6.72 -10.78 14.60
C ALA A 21 -6.03 -9.43 14.36
N GLY A 22 -6.08 -8.55 15.37
CA GLY A 22 -5.38 -7.27 15.31
C GLY A 22 -3.87 -7.42 15.23
N ALA A 23 -3.31 -8.31 16.05
CA ALA A 23 -1.87 -8.57 16.02
C ALA A 23 -1.43 -9.16 14.68
N ALA A 24 -2.21 -10.07 14.11
CA ALA A 24 -1.92 -10.67 12.81
C ALA A 24 -1.99 -9.62 11.70
N LEU A 25 -2.99 -8.75 11.73
CA LEU A 25 -3.12 -7.68 10.75
C LEU A 25 -1.93 -6.71 10.82
N ASP A 26 -1.55 -6.30 12.03
CA ASP A 26 -0.38 -5.43 12.22
C ASP A 26 0.89 -6.08 11.69
N ALA A 27 1.07 -7.38 11.94
CA ALA A 27 2.22 -8.13 11.45
C ALA A 27 2.25 -8.16 9.91
N VAL A 28 1.08 -8.36 9.28
CA VAL A 28 0.98 -8.34 7.81
C VAL A 28 1.36 -6.97 7.25
N LEU A 29 0.79 -5.91 7.83
CA LEU A 29 1.06 -4.54 7.36
C LEU A 29 2.53 -4.17 7.55
N ASP A 30 3.11 -4.50 8.69
CA ASP A 30 4.52 -4.23 8.98
C ASP A 30 5.44 -5.03 8.05
N SER A 31 5.09 -6.29 7.77
CA SER A 31 5.86 -7.13 6.87
C SER A 31 5.85 -6.60 5.44
N VAL A 32 4.71 -6.14 4.95
CA VAL A 32 4.60 -5.50 3.63
C VAL A 32 5.44 -4.23 3.60
N LYS A 33 5.35 -3.41 4.64
CA LYS A 33 6.11 -2.18 4.76
C LYS A 33 7.61 -2.45 4.70
N ASP A 34 8.09 -3.43 5.46
CA ASP A 34 9.51 -3.77 5.50
C ASP A 34 10.01 -4.31 4.15
N ALA A 35 9.23 -5.16 3.50
CA ALA A 35 9.57 -5.67 2.17
C ALA A 35 9.72 -4.54 1.17
N LEU A 36 8.78 -3.59 1.16
CA LEU A 36 8.83 -2.44 0.26
C LEU A 36 10.00 -1.51 0.57
N LYS A 37 10.35 -1.34 1.85
CA LYS A 37 11.54 -0.57 2.25
C LYS A 37 12.82 -1.15 1.69
N ASN A 38 12.89 -2.48 1.58
CA ASN A 38 14.05 -3.18 1.03
C ASN A 38 14.01 -3.28 -0.50
N GLY A 39 12.99 -2.73 -1.14
CA GLY A 39 12.85 -2.76 -2.59
C GLY A 39 12.23 -4.04 -3.13
N ASP A 40 11.71 -4.89 -2.26
CA ASP A 40 11.08 -6.14 -2.66
C ASP A 40 9.63 -5.92 -3.06
N GLU A 41 9.10 -6.83 -3.86
CA GLU A 41 7.68 -6.88 -4.21
C GLU A 41 6.98 -7.93 -3.36
N VAL A 42 5.71 -7.67 -3.03
CA VAL A 42 4.87 -8.64 -2.30
C VAL A 42 3.69 -8.98 -3.18
N THR A 43 3.59 -10.24 -3.60
CA THR A 43 2.52 -10.72 -4.47
C THR A 43 1.59 -11.65 -3.70
N PHE A 44 0.31 -11.31 -3.67
CA PHE A 44 -0.75 -12.16 -3.14
C PHE A 44 -1.56 -12.69 -4.31
N THR A 45 -1.36 -13.97 -4.65
CA THR A 45 -2.01 -14.59 -5.79
C THR A 45 -3.54 -14.44 -5.70
N GLY A 46 -4.15 -13.92 -6.75
CA GLY A 46 -5.59 -13.70 -6.78
C GLY A 46 -6.05 -12.40 -6.13
N PHE A 47 -5.18 -11.71 -5.40
CA PHE A 47 -5.52 -10.46 -4.73
C PHE A 47 -4.85 -9.26 -5.38
N GLY A 48 -3.52 -9.23 -5.42
CA GLY A 48 -2.80 -8.12 -5.99
C GLY A 48 -1.33 -8.14 -5.63
N LYS A 49 -0.62 -7.11 -6.08
CA LYS A 49 0.82 -6.98 -5.87
C LYS A 49 1.16 -5.61 -5.32
N PHE A 50 1.95 -5.59 -4.27
CA PHE A 50 2.56 -4.38 -3.74
C PHE A 50 3.98 -4.26 -4.28
N SER A 51 4.32 -3.09 -4.80
CA SER A 51 5.65 -2.83 -5.36
C SER A 51 6.09 -1.42 -5.02
N VAL A 52 7.36 -1.14 -5.27
CA VAL A 52 7.92 0.19 -5.09
C VAL A 52 8.20 0.77 -6.48
N GLN A 53 7.69 1.97 -6.71
CA GLN A 53 7.96 2.70 -7.93
C GLN A 53 8.92 3.83 -7.63
N ALA A 54 10.06 3.86 -8.32
CA ALA A 54 11.01 4.94 -8.20
C ALA A 54 10.58 6.08 -9.12
N ARG A 55 10.59 7.30 -8.61
CA ARG A 55 10.35 8.51 -9.38
C ARG A 55 11.66 9.27 -9.49
N LYS A 56 12.04 9.62 -10.72
CA LYS A 56 13.26 10.38 -10.96
C LYS A 56 13.11 11.82 -10.46
N ALA A 57 14.22 12.41 -10.04
CA ALA A 57 14.24 13.83 -9.74
C ALA A 57 13.82 14.63 -10.97
N ARG A 58 13.07 15.70 -10.74
CA ARG A 58 12.62 16.57 -11.84
C ARG A 58 12.61 18.01 -11.36
N THR A 59 12.66 18.93 -12.33
CA THR A 59 12.54 20.37 -12.07
C THR A 59 11.11 20.79 -12.34
N GLY A 60 10.49 21.40 -11.34
CA GLY A 60 9.16 21.99 -11.47
C GLY A 60 9.23 23.50 -11.44
N VAL A 61 8.08 24.14 -11.65
CA VAL A 61 7.94 25.60 -11.58
C VAL A 61 7.03 25.92 -10.41
N ASN A 62 7.44 26.90 -9.59
CA ASN A 62 6.62 27.36 -8.48
C ASN A 62 5.38 28.08 -9.04
N PRO A 63 4.15 27.62 -8.74
CA PRO A 63 2.94 28.25 -9.32
C PRO A 63 2.72 29.70 -8.84
N ARG A 64 3.30 30.08 -7.69
CA ARG A 64 3.21 31.48 -7.19
C ARG A 64 4.22 32.37 -7.84
N ASN A 65 5.32 31.81 -8.34
CA ASN A 65 6.37 32.56 -9.00
C ASN A 65 6.88 31.74 -10.18
N PRO A 66 6.31 31.93 -11.40
CA PRO A 66 6.64 31.08 -12.53
C PRO A 66 8.08 31.20 -13.02
N THR A 67 8.84 32.20 -12.53
CA THR A 67 10.25 32.31 -12.86
C THR A 67 11.16 31.52 -11.92
N GLU A 68 10.63 31.07 -10.78
CA GLU A 68 11.38 30.29 -9.81
C GLU A 68 11.23 28.81 -10.11
N LYS A 69 12.37 28.13 -10.30
CA LYS A 69 12.39 26.68 -10.53
C LYS A 69 12.62 25.95 -9.21
N VAL A 70 11.81 24.91 -8.98
CA VAL A 70 11.92 24.07 -7.81
C VAL A 70 12.35 22.67 -8.24
N THR A 71 13.40 22.15 -7.59
CA THR A 71 13.87 20.79 -7.83
C THR A 71 13.09 19.81 -6.95
N ILE A 72 12.41 18.87 -7.60
CA ILE A 72 11.71 17.79 -6.89
C ILE A 72 12.67 16.60 -6.82
N PRO A 73 13.11 16.18 -5.61
CA PRO A 73 14.09 15.10 -5.50
C PRO A 73 13.50 13.77 -5.94
N ALA A 74 14.39 12.84 -6.31
CA ALA A 74 14.00 11.46 -6.56
C ALA A 74 13.36 10.86 -5.32
N SER A 75 12.31 10.08 -5.51
CA SER A 75 11.61 9.44 -4.39
C SER A 75 11.15 8.05 -4.77
N LYS A 76 10.85 7.22 -3.77
CA LYS A 76 10.25 5.92 -3.94
C LYS A 76 8.85 5.97 -3.36
N VAL A 77 7.88 5.46 -4.11
CA VAL A 77 6.48 5.43 -3.66
C VAL A 77 5.96 3.99 -3.72
N PRO A 78 5.16 3.58 -2.73
CA PRO A 78 4.52 2.28 -2.79
C PRO A 78 3.40 2.30 -3.84
N LYS A 79 3.24 1.19 -4.54
CA LYS A 79 2.21 1.03 -5.55
C LYS A 79 1.51 -0.30 -5.33
N PHE A 80 0.18 -0.30 -5.43
CA PHE A 80 -0.63 -1.51 -5.39
C PHE A 80 -1.29 -1.73 -6.74
N SER A 81 -1.12 -2.94 -7.28
CA SER A 81 -1.77 -3.37 -8.52
C SER A 81 -2.75 -4.47 -8.20
N ALA A 82 -4.04 -4.24 -8.44
CA ALA A 82 -5.07 -5.22 -8.15
C ALA A 82 -4.97 -6.42 -9.10
N GLY A 83 -5.15 -7.63 -8.55
CA GLY A 83 -5.22 -8.84 -9.34
C GLY A 83 -6.57 -8.95 -10.05
N SER A 84 -6.63 -9.86 -11.02
CA SER A 84 -7.85 -10.05 -11.83
C SER A 84 -9.04 -10.50 -10.99
N GLN A 85 -8.81 -11.36 -10.00
CA GLN A 85 -9.88 -11.83 -9.13
C GLN A 85 -10.44 -10.72 -8.25
N LEU A 86 -9.55 -9.85 -7.72
CA LEU A 86 -9.99 -8.71 -6.93
C LEU A 86 -10.77 -7.71 -7.78
N LYS A 87 -10.29 -7.43 -8.99
CA LYS A 87 -11.00 -6.54 -9.92
C LYS A 87 -12.39 -7.07 -10.26
N ALA A 88 -12.50 -8.37 -10.50
CA ALA A 88 -13.77 -9.00 -10.81
C ALA A 88 -14.75 -8.91 -9.63
N ALA A 89 -14.25 -9.10 -8.40
CA ALA A 89 -15.09 -9.00 -7.20
C ALA A 89 -15.64 -7.58 -7.00
N VAL A 90 -14.84 -6.56 -7.29
CA VAL A 90 -15.25 -5.15 -7.10
C VAL A 90 -16.24 -4.69 -8.18
N LYS A 91 -16.16 -5.27 -9.38
CA LYS A 91 -17.03 -4.89 -10.51
C LYS A 91 -18.47 -5.38 -10.38
N GLN A 92 -18.74 -6.30 -9.49
CA GLN A 92 -20.10 -6.83 -9.30
C GLN A 92 -21.01 -5.86 -8.57
#